data_3a874df088864fe9ab781eaca57e5c49
#
_entry.id   3a874df088864fe9ab781eaca57e5c49
#
_cell.length_a   1.000
_cell.length_b   1.000
_cell.length_c   1.000
_cell.angle_alpha   90.00
_cell.angle_beta   90.00
_cell.angle_gamma   90.00
#
_symmetry.space_group_name_H-M   'P 1'
#
loop_
_entity.id
_entity.type
_entity.pdbx_description
1 polymer ?
#
loop_
_entity_poly.entity_id
_entity_poly.type
_entity_poly.pdbx_seq_one_letter_code
_entity_poly.pdbx_strand_id
1 'polypeptide(L)' 'MAEEIRRITIGLEGPQVLDLRVTDAAYQELRRAIDSGPRWHTIPTLDSEVFVDLSKVAYISLASQEHRTGF' A
#
# COMPACT_ATOMS: atom_id res chain seq x y z
N MET A 1 -7.55 -8.11 19.23
CA MET A 1 -7.80 -8.51 17.94
C MET A 1 -6.69 -8.22 17.06
N ALA A 2 -6.37 -9.14 16.23
CA ALA A 2 -5.29 -8.94 15.27
C ALA A 2 -5.76 -8.01 14.17
N GLU A 3 -4.91 -7.16 13.71
CA GLU A 3 -5.24 -6.33 12.58
C GLU A 3 -5.13 -7.13 11.31
N GLU A 4 -5.98 -6.81 10.37
CA GLU A 4 -5.95 -7.46 9.08
C GLU A 4 -4.74 -6.98 8.31
N ILE A 5 -4.04 -7.91 7.66
CA ILE A 5 -2.86 -7.58 6.88
C ILE A 5 -3.26 -7.54 5.41
N ARG A 6 -2.82 -6.50 4.74
CA ARG A 6 -3.09 -6.31 3.31
C ARG A 6 -1.79 -6.38 2.54
N ARG A 7 -1.84 -7.02 1.39
CA ARG A 7 -0.72 -6.98 0.47
C ARG A 7 -1.06 -5.99 -0.62
N ILE A 8 -0.21 -5.00 -0.79
CA ILE A 8 -0.45 -3.97 -1.79
C ILE A 8 0.75 -3.88 -2.71
N THR A 9 0.48 -3.46 -3.93
CA THR A 9 1.50 -3.19 -4.92
C THR A 9 1.36 -1.74 -5.33
N ILE A 10 2.42 -0.98 -5.23
CA ILE A 10 2.43 0.42 -5.63
C ILE A 10 3.28 0.53 -6.88
N GLY A 11 2.65 0.93 -7.99
CA GLY A 11 3.37 1.18 -9.22
C GLY A 11 3.80 2.63 -9.27
N LEU A 12 5.07 2.86 -9.45
CA LEU A 12 5.62 4.21 -9.55
C LEU A 12 5.87 4.54 -11.01
N GLU A 13 6.12 5.79 -11.28
CA GLU A 13 6.45 6.20 -12.64
C GLU A 13 7.67 5.43 -13.11
N GLY A 14 7.64 5.00 -14.35
CA GLY A 14 8.69 4.15 -14.88
C GLY A 14 8.42 2.71 -14.51
N PRO A 15 9.42 1.86 -14.53
CA PRO A 15 9.21 0.43 -14.31
C PRO A 15 9.23 -0.01 -12.85
N GLN A 16 9.29 0.92 -11.91
CA GLN A 16 9.47 0.55 -10.51
C GLN A 16 8.16 0.14 -9.86
N VAL A 17 8.21 -0.90 -9.07
CA VAL A 17 7.05 -1.45 -8.38
C VAL A 17 7.46 -1.83 -6.97
N LEU A 18 6.62 -1.49 -6.00
CA LEU A 18 6.84 -1.85 -4.61
C LEU A 18 5.76 -2.81 -4.17
N ASP A 19 6.16 -3.93 -3.58
CA ASP A 19 5.23 -4.87 -2.98
C ASP A 19 5.37 -4.78 -1.47
N LEU A 20 4.29 -4.46 -0.79
CA LEU A 20 4.34 -4.20 0.65
C LEU A 20 3.25 -4.97 1.36
N ARG A 21 3.54 -5.35 2.60
CA ARG A 21 2.51 -5.90 3.49
C ARG A 21 2.29 -4.90 4.60
N VAL A 22 1.06 -4.46 4.73
CA VAL A 22 0.71 -3.39 5.67
C VAL A 22 -0.56 -3.79 6.41
N THR A 23 -0.82 -3.14 7.53
CA THR A 23 -2.11 -3.33 8.20
C THR A 23 -3.19 -2.62 7.40
N ASP A 24 -4.43 -3.04 7.61
CA ASP A 24 -5.54 -2.37 6.96
C ASP A 24 -5.58 -0.89 7.32
N ALA A 25 -5.26 -0.55 8.57
CA ALA A 25 -5.23 0.85 8.98
C ALA A 25 -4.22 1.63 8.18
N ALA A 26 -3.03 1.06 7.95
CA ALA A 26 -1.99 1.74 7.18
C ALA A 26 -2.42 1.91 5.72
N TYR A 27 -3.11 0.92 5.17
CA TYR A 27 -3.63 1.01 3.82
C TYR A 27 -4.66 2.13 3.70
N GLN A 28 -5.57 2.23 4.66
CA GLN A 28 -6.57 3.30 4.62
C GLN A 28 -5.94 4.67 4.76
N GLU A 29 -4.90 4.79 5.59
CA GLU A 29 -4.19 6.05 5.70
C GLU A 29 -3.51 6.42 4.39
N LEU A 30 -2.94 5.45 3.69
CA LEU A 30 -2.33 5.70 2.40
C LEU A 30 -3.37 6.23 1.42
N ARG A 31 -4.55 5.64 1.39
CA ARG A 31 -5.60 6.09 0.50
C ARG A 31 -6.04 7.51 0.83
N ARG A 32 -6.14 7.83 2.11
CA ARG A 32 -6.48 9.19 2.52
C ARG A 32 -5.40 10.17 2.11
N ALA A 33 -4.14 9.78 2.25
CA ALA A 33 -3.04 10.65 1.87
C ALA A 33 -3.06 10.96 0.38
N ILE A 34 -3.36 9.96 -0.43
CA ILE A 34 -3.45 10.18 -1.87
C ILE A 34 -4.56 11.17 -2.20
N ASP A 35 -5.69 11.04 -1.52
CA ASP A 35 -6.81 11.93 -1.75
C ASP A 35 -6.55 13.34 -1.28
N SER A 36 -5.85 13.50 -0.15
CA SER A 36 -5.68 14.83 0.44
C SER A 36 -4.51 15.60 -0.14
N GLY A 37 -3.61 14.94 -0.84
CA GLY A 37 -2.63 15.62 -1.64
C GLY A 37 -1.24 15.88 -1.08
N PRO A 38 -0.82 15.32 0.07
CA PRO A 38 0.56 15.53 0.47
C PRO A 38 1.50 14.86 -0.52
N ARG A 39 2.69 15.39 -0.64
CA ARG A 39 3.64 14.80 -1.57
C ARG A 39 4.30 13.57 -0.99
N TRP A 40 4.71 13.63 0.27
CA TRP A 40 5.42 12.53 0.90
C TRP A 40 4.57 11.88 1.96
N HIS A 41 4.66 10.59 2.06
CA HIS A 41 3.87 9.82 3.01
C HIS A 41 4.70 8.65 3.52
N THR A 42 4.64 8.40 4.81
CA THR A 42 5.33 7.26 5.40
C THR A 42 4.35 6.11 5.53
N ILE A 43 4.70 4.96 4.98
CA ILE A 43 3.88 3.77 5.05
C ILE A 43 4.55 2.79 6.01
N PRO A 44 3.96 2.54 7.18
CA PRO A 44 4.53 1.51 8.05
C PRO A 44 4.18 0.14 7.48
N THR A 45 5.18 -0.69 7.31
CA THR A 45 4.97 -2.06 6.86
C THR A 45 5.20 -2.98 8.05
N LEU A 46 5.06 -4.28 7.83
CA LEU A 46 5.20 -5.22 8.94
C LEU A 46 6.59 -5.24 9.53
N ASP A 47 7.59 -4.91 8.73
CA ASP A 47 8.97 -5.01 9.20
C ASP A 47 9.79 -3.76 8.96
N SER A 48 9.19 -2.69 8.44
CA SER A 48 9.97 -1.47 8.18
C SER A 48 9.01 -0.32 7.91
N GLU A 49 9.55 0.79 7.47
CA GLU A 49 8.75 1.93 7.02
C GLU A 49 9.21 2.30 5.64
N VAL A 50 8.27 2.68 4.80
CA VAL A 50 8.58 3.12 3.43
C VAL A 50 8.13 4.55 3.29
N PHE A 51 9.04 5.40 2.86
CA PHE A 51 8.76 6.82 2.68
C PHE A 51 8.62 7.04 1.18
N VAL A 52 7.42 7.36 0.73
CA VAL A 52 7.12 7.36 -0.69
C VAL A 52 6.67 8.74 -1.15
N ASP A 53 7.10 9.11 -2.36
CA ASP A 53 6.68 10.35 -3.00
C ASP A 53 5.37 10.07 -3.74
N LEU A 54 4.27 10.52 -3.19
CA LEU A 54 2.96 10.22 -3.75
C LEU A 54 2.75 10.84 -5.11
N SER A 55 3.52 11.85 -5.45
CA SER A 55 3.40 12.45 -6.77
C SER A 55 3.92 11.54 -7.87
N LYS A 56 4.65 10.49 -7.50
CA LYS A 56 5.20 9.53 -8.46
C LYS A 56 4.39 8.26 -8.54
N VAL A 57 3.33 8.14 -7.79
CA VAL A 57 2.53 6.91 -7.76
C VAL A 57 1.61 6.91 -8.97
N ALA A 58 1.71 5.86 -9.76
CA ALA A 58 0.84 5.68 -10.91
C ALA A 58 -0.40 4.87 -10.57
N TYR A 59 -0.25 3.85 -9.70
CA TYR A 59 -1.40 3.04 -9.31
C TYR A 59 -1.09 2.32 -8.01
N ILE A 60 -2.15 1.87 -7.35
CA ILE A 60 -2.04 1.00 -6.20
C ILE A 60 -2.98 -0.17 -6.43
N SER A 61 -2.46 -1.38 -6.26
CA SER A 61 -3.23 -2.58 -6.43
C SER A 61 -3.34 -3.28 -5.09
N LEU A 62 -4.55 -3.63 -4.70
CA LEU A 62 -4.79 -4.33 -3.45
C LEU A 62 -5.04 -5.79 -3.78
N ALA A 63 -4.21 -6.67 -3.23
CA ALA A 63 -4.37 -8.10 -3.50
C ALA A 63 -5.65 -8.61 -2.88
N SER A 64 -6.30 -9.52 -3.58
CA SER A 64 -7.50 -10.15 -3.09
C SER A 64 -7.18 -11.02 -1.89
N GLN A 65 -8.06 -10.98 -0.90
CA GLN A 65 -7.85 -11.76 0.25
C GLN A 65 -8.33 -13.14 0.18
N GLU A 66 -9.04 -13.54 -0.77
CA GLU A 66 -9.62 -14.77 -0.76
C GLU A 66 -8.87 -15.84 -1.06
N HIS A 67 -8.89 -16.73 -0.77
CA HIS A 67 -8.08 -17.67 -1.08
C HIS A 67 -8.69 -18.88 -1.27
N ARG A 68 -8.96 -19.07 -1.61
CA ARG A 68 -9.49 -19.83 -1.90
C ARG A 68 -9.42 -20.58 -2.35
N THR A 69 -9.44 -21.13 -2.27
CA THR A 69 -9.48 -21.85 -2.58
C THR A 69 -9.82 -22.30 -3.47
N GLY A 70 -9.80 -22.62 -3.98
CA GLY A 70 -10.11 -23.08 -4.80
C GLY A 70 -10.13 -23.27 -5.80
N PHE A 71 -9.95 -23.21 -6.23
CA PHE A 71 -9.96 -23.41 -7.27
C PHE A 71 -9.27 -23.67 -7.62
#